data_ef6e29644eca622a9a5f42f7e2446fb8
#
_entry.id   ef6e29644eca622a9a5f42f7e2446fb8
#
_cell.length_a   1.000
_cell.length_b   1.000
_cell.length_c   1.000
_cell.angle_alpha   90.00
_cell.angle_beta   90.00
_cell.angle_gamma   90.00
#
_symmetry.space_group_name_H-M   'P 1'
#
loop_
_entity.id
_entity.type
_entity.pdbx_description
1 polymer ?
#
loop_
_entity_poly.entity_id
_entity_poly.type
_entity_poly.pdbx_seq_one_letter_code
_entity_poly.pdbx_strand_id
1 'polypeptide(L)'
;MARSPERRGERTAYAPGISTTVSNIPISPSGEAISSKRRTGNTICSYADGRKAHPKGIWNGPIQPFITQPAIICIQDTIGKGHNPEAFVLNDGRIVVYVIDGYYIADQVNGPWQYGKFTFNPRDRKIIEGLSNLSFAKRQDGSYLMVCRGGGIWISKDGIAPYEQITDKRVYPPVKGEFEDPVIWRDSLQYHLIVNDWLGRIAFYQRSKDGIHWVTEQGEAYVPGISFHRDGHVEHWFKYERPKVFQDKQGRVEQMNFAVIDTVKWDDHGNDNHSSKNICIPMNKGMLLSVLNRTPITASTETIRVKVLAEEGFDPLREIDVPSLRFGSYNEVNFGRGCKVVKTEASGKDLILTFDGKGSGITPDEFAPKMIGKDKNGKLLFGYANLPYVDYKPALLSCRRPVYREGRNEVELEIQNFGLSVSGEMTVEIKQAGAGMGRHTVKPLQPYEKASLTFTPEKGKWTDKADYQVVFLRDGQIVETNNFNISK
;
A
#
# COMPACT_ATOMS: atom_id res chain seq x y z
N MET A 1 -32.30 -20.06 -4.36
CA MET A 1 -32.18 -21.15 -3.39
C MET A 1 -31.30 -22.23 -3.99
N ALA A 2 -30.06 -22.29 -3.63
CA ALA A 2 -29.21 -23.47 -3.73
C ALA A 2 -27.90 -23.10 -3.02
N ARG A 3 -27.66 -23.71 -1.90
CA ARG A 3 -26.39 -23.65 -1.17
C ARG A 3 -25.33 -24.39 -1.97
N SER A 4 -24.23 -23.74 -2.30
CA SER A 4 -23.06 -24.40 -2.84
C SER A 4 -22.30 -25.15 -1.73
N PRO A 5 -21.69 -26.30 -2.02
CA PRO A 5 -21.03 -27.14 -1.03
C PRO A 5 -19.73 -26.55 -0.52
N GLU A 6 -19.50 -26.73 0.78
CA GLU A 6 -18.26 -26.49 1.48
C GLU A 6 -17.08 -27.20 0.77
N ARG A 7 -16.12 -26.44 0.30
CA ARG A 7 -14.81 -26.97 -0.05
C ARG A 7 -13.94 -26.97 1.20
N ARG A 8 -13.91 -28.09 1.90
CA ARG A 8 -12.79 -28.41 2.79
C ARG A 8 -11.60 -28.75 1.90
N GLY A 9 -10.65 -27.85 1.82
CA GLY A 9 -9.32 -28.09 1.27
C GLY A 9 -8.31 -27.58 2.26
N GLU A 10 -7.59 -28.50 2.91
CA GLU A 10 -6.40 -28.18 3.68
C GLU A 10 -5.41 -27.45 2.79
N ARG A 11 -5.24 -26.15 3.01
CA ARG A 11 -4.16 -25.34 2.45
C ARG A 11 -3.47 -24.63 3.58
N THR A 12 -2.37 -25.19 4.03
CA THR A 12 -1.37 -24.46 4.81
C THR A 12 -0.70 -23.45 3.92
N ALA A 13 -1.28 -22.25 3.83
CA ALA A 13 -0.62 -21.09 3.24
C ALA A 13 0.18 -20.39 4.34
N TYR A 14 1.48 -20.42 4.25
CA TYR A 14 2.37 -19.62 5.11
C TYR A 14 2.30 -18.17 4.66
N ALA A 15 1.52 -17.37 5.35
CA ALA A 15 1.68 -15.92 5.31
C ALA A 15 3.02 -15.53 5.96
N PRO A 16 3.79 -14.58 5.41
CA PRO A 16 5.06 -14.22 6.00
C PRO A 16 4.86 -13.62 7.39
N GLY A 17 5.24 -14.36 8.41
CA GLY A 17 5.68 -13.85 9.69
C GLY A 17 4.66 -13.22 10.63
N ILE A 18 3.42 -13.68 10.72
CA ILE A 18 2.52 -13.24 11.79
C ILE A 18 2.82 -14.06 13.05
N SER A 19 3.50 -13.44 14.03
CA SER A 19 3.56 -13.98 15.38
C SER A 19 2.26 -13.62 16.10
N THR A 20 1.47 -14.61 16.46
CA THR A 20 0.14 -14.44 17.07
C THR A 20 0.20 -14.14 18.58
N THR A 21 0.97 -13.15 19.01
CA THR A 21 0.92 -12.70 20.38
C THR A 21 0.19 -11.36 20.45
N VAL A 22 -0.98 -11.34 21.01
CA VAL A 22 -1.90 -10.20 21.04
C VAL A 22 -1.94 -9.57 22.44
N SER A 23 -1.90 -8.25 22.52
CA SER A 23 -2.13 -7.50 23.76
C SER A 23 -3.51 -6.83 23.71
N ASN A 24 -4.32 -7.01 24.75
CA ASN A 24 -5.64 -6.39 24.87
C ASN A 24 -5.53 -4.88 25.10
N ILE A 25 -6.19 -4.09 24.27
CA ILE A 25 -6.55 -2.71 24.55
C ILE A 25 -8.09 -2.67 24.50
N PRO A 26 -8.80 -2.41 25.62
CA PRO A 26 -10.26 -2.37 25.62
C PRO A 26 -10.75 -1.13 24.87
N ILE A 27 -11.66 -1.31 23.95
CA ILE A 27 -12.30 -0.23 23.18
C ILE A 27 -13.76 -0.54 22.90
N SER A 28 -14.54 0.53 22.75
CA SER A 28 -15.98 0.54 22.47
C SER A 28 -16.38 -0.32 21.26
N PRO A 29 -17.58 -0.93 21.25
CA PRO A 29 -18.02 -1.94 20.28
C PRO A 29 -18.10 -1.53 18.80
N SER A 30 -17.75 -0.32 18.43
CA SER A 30 -17.82 0.17 17.05
C SER A 30 -16.63 1.05 16.65
N GLY A 31 -15.56 1.06 17.46
CA GLY A 31 -14.45 1.98 17.27
C GLY A 31 -13.40 1.50 16.25
N GLU A 32 -13.05 2.36 15.34
CA GLU A 32 -11.91 2.19 14.42
C GLU A 32 -10.67 2.85 15.02
N ALA A 33 -9.55 2.13 15.09
CA ALA A 33 -8.30 2.67 15.60
C ALA A 33 -7.40 3.19 14.47
N ILE A 34 -6.91 4.41 14.63
CA ILE A 34 -5.88 4.96 13.76
C ILE A 34 -4.65 5.25 14.59
N SER A 35 -3.48 4.85 14.13
CA SER A 35 -2.21 5.21 14.75
C SER A 35 -1.34 6.04 13.80
N SER A 36 -0.82 7.15 14.28
CA SER A 36 0.25 7.89 13.61
C SER A 36 1.38 8.21 14.60
N LYS A 37 2.62 8.21 14.13
CA LYS A 37 3.80 8.46 14.95
C LYS A 37 4.31 9.89 14.75
N ARG A 38 4.42 10.64 15.82
CA ARG A 38 5.02 11.96 15.83
C ARG A 38 6.56 11.86 15.89
N ARG A 39 7.28 12.88 15.38
CA ARG A 39 8.75 13.00 15.45
C ARG A 39 9.33 12.87 16.88
N THR A 40 8.51 13.10 17.91
CA THR A 40 8.85 12.96 19.33
C THR A 40 8.64 11.57 19.90
N GLY A 41 8.26 10.57 19.08
CA GLY A 41 8.00 9.20 19.54
C GLY A 41 6.60 8.94 20.11
N ASN A 42 5.76 9.96 20.27
CA ASN A 42 4.39 9.78 20.76
C ASN A 42 3.49 9.20 19.66
N THR A 43 2.70 8.21 20.02
CA THR A 43 1.69 7.60 19.14
C THR A 43 0.35 8.29 19.38
N ILE A 44 -0.30 8.67 18.28
CA ILE A 44 -1.66 9.23 18.30
C ILE A 44 -2.60 8.11 17.90
N CYS A 45 -3.59 7.83 18.75
CA CYS A 45 -4.70 6.94 18.41
C CYS A 45 -5.98 7.76 18.36
N SER A 46 -6.72 7.67 17.27
CA SER A 46 -8.03 8.31 17.11
C SER A 46 -9.08 7.24 16.85
N TYR A 47 -10.27 7.46 17.37
CA TYR A 47 -11.39 6.54 17.29
C TYR A 47 -12.59 7.26 16.68
N ALA A 48 -13.32 6.57 15.81
CA ALA A 48 -14.61 7.03 15.32
C ALA A 48 -15.70 6.06 15.75
N ASP A 49 -16.73 6.57 16.40
CA ASP A 49 -17.94 5.81 16.68
C ASP A 49 -18.91 5.94 15.50
N GLY A 50 -19.23 4.82 14.86
CA GLY A 50 -20.15 4.78 13.72
C GLY A 50 -21.63 4.94 14.10
N ARG A 51 -21.97 5.10 15.36
CA ARG A 51 -23.34 5.39 15.80
C ARG A 51 -23.57 6.89 15.85
N LYS A 52 -24.80 7.30 15.53
CA LYS A 52 -25.27 8.66 15.82
C LYS A 52 -24.95 8.94 17.28
N ALA A 53 -24.12 9.92 17.56
CA ALA A 53 -23.72 10.27 18.91
C ALA A 53 -24.97 10.43 19.76
N HIS A 54 -25.04 9.63 20.80
CA HIS A 54 -26.06 9.83 21.85
C HIS A 54 -25.58 10.99 22.71
N PRO A 55 -26.39 12.03 23.00
CA PRO A 55 -25.93 13.26 23.66
C PRO A 55 -25.41 13.09 25.09
N LYS A 56 -25.23 11.86 25.57
CA LYS A 56 -24.79 11.56 26.96
C LYS A 56 -23.64 10.58 27.06
N GLY A 57 -22.91 10.31 26.00
CA GLY A 57 -21.80 9.35 26.02
C GLY A 57 -20.45 9.93 26.37
N ILE A 58 -20.28 10.53 27.54
CA ILE A 58 -18.96 10.69 28.14
C ILE A 58 -18.55 9.33 28.70
N TRP A 59 -17.55 8.73 28.09
CA TRP A 59 -16.98 7.48 28.60
C TRP A 59 -16.21 7.74 29.89
N ASN A 60 -16.63 7.15 31.01
CA ASN A 60 -16.06 7.31 32.34
C ASN A 60 -15.28 6.08 32.84
N GLY A 61 -14.82 5.20 31.93
CA GLY A 61 -14.03 4.03 32.31
C GLY A 61 -12.56 4.33 32.60
N PRO A 62 -11.84 3.52 33.38
CA PRO A 62 -10.42 3.73 33.68
C PRO A 62 -9.58 3.52 32.40
N ILE A 63 -8.85 4.56 32.00
CA ILE A 63 -7.92 4.52 30.89
C ILE A 63 -6.59 3.98 31.42
N GLN A 64 -6.09 2.91 30.80
CA GLN A 64 -4.78 2.36 31.12
C GLN A 64 -3.65 3.35 30.76
N PRO A 65 -2.55 3.42 31.53
CA PRO A 65 -1.61 4.55 31.56
C PRO A 65 -0.66 4.72 30.37
N PHE A 66 -0.90 4.06 29.24
CA PHE A 66 -0.08 4.25 28.03
C PHE A 66 -0.51 5.42 27.13
N ILE A 67 -1.63 6.04 27.42
CA ILE A 67 -2.09 7.24 26.75
C ILE A 67 -2.04 8.36 27.78
N THR A 68 -0.99 9.13 27.79
CA THR A 68 -0.92 10.39 28.52
C THR A 68 -1.91 11.36 27.88
N GLN A 69 -3.15 11.30 28.30
CA GLN A 69 -4.35 11.96 27.78
C GLN A 69 -4.77 11.43 26.39
N PRO A 70 -5.94 10.81 26.28
CA PRO A 70 -6.53 10.54 24.99
C PRO A 70 -6.77 11.89 24.32
N ALA A 71 -6.14 12.11 23.18
CA ALA A 71 -6.68 13.03 22.21
C ALA A 71 -7.97 12.39 21.69
N ILE A 72 -9.02 12.43 22.51
CA ILE A 72 -10.36 12.20 22.00
C ILE A 72 -10.62 13.40 21.13
N ILE A 73 -10.39 13.21 19.82
CA ILE A 73 -10.96 14.11 18.84
C ILE A 73 -12.45 13.83 18.93
N CYS A 74 -13.12 14.49 19.87
CA CYS A 74 -14.57 14.60 19.85
C CYS A 74 -14.89 15.39 18.60
N ILE A 75 -15.07 14.69 17.51
CA ILE A 75 -15.70 15.21 16.30
C ILE A 75 -17.16 15.34 16.69
N GLN A 76 -17.47 16.44 17.39
CA GLN A 76 -18.83 16.73 17.83
C GLN A 76 -19.71 16.99 16.61
N ASP A 77 -20.77 16.32 16.60
CA ASP A 77 -22.11 16.32 15.97
C ASP A 77 -22.45 17.29 14.82
N THR A 78 -21.67 18.28 14.54
CA THR A 78 -22.04 19.31 13.55
C THR A 78 -21.22 19.27 12.27
N ILE A 79 -20.17 18.46 12.20
CA ILE A 79 -19.22 18.53 11.12
C ILE A 79 -18.87 17.12 10.64
N GLY A 80 -19.60 16.66 9.63
CA GLY A 80 -19.24 15.49 8.86
C GLY A 80 -19.56 14.14 9.52
N LYS A 81 -19.56 13.14 8.71
CA LYS A 81 -19.72 11.75 9.12
C LYS A 81 -18.33 11.23 9.50
N GLY A 82 -17.97 11.23 10.76
CA GLY A 82 -16.66 10.82 11.27
C GLY A 82 -16.29 9.34 11.04
N HIS A 83 -16.72 8.75 9.91
CA HIS A 83 -16.45 7.37 9.56
C HIS A 83 -15.09 7.19 8.89
N ASN A 84 -14.49 6.04 9.12
CA ASN A 84 -13.28 5.55 8.46
C ASN A 84 -12.11 6.55 8.56
N PRO A 85 -11.75 6.99 9.77
CA PRO A 85 -10.71 7.97 9.95
C PRO A 85 -9.33 7.40 9.61
N GLU A 86 -8.47 8.25 9.02
CA GLU A 86 -7.06 7.96 8.78
C GLU A 86 -6.22 9.16 9.20
N ALA A 87 -5.26 8.96 10.09
CA ALA A 87 -4.44 10.04 10.61
C ALA A 87 -2.96 9.87 10.25
N PHE A 88 -2.31 10.97 9.89
CA PHE A 88 -0.87 11.04 9.71
C PHE A 88 -0.31 12.44 9.98
N VAL A 89 1.01 12.52 10.09
CA VAL A 89 1.72 13.79 10.30
C VAL A 89 2.28 14.29 8.97
N LEU A 90 1.93 15.51 8.62
CA LEU A 90 2.42 16.20 7.43
C LEU A 90 3.91 16.53 7.54
N ASN A 91 4.51 16.95 6.43
CA ASN A 91 5.93 17.33 6.38
C ASN A 91 6.27 18.52 7.28
N ASP A 92 5.33 19.44 7.45
CA ASP A 92 5.46 20.63 8.29
C ASP A 92 5.18 20.36 9.79
N GLY A 93 4.83 19.11 10.13
CA GLY A 93 4.58 18.66 11.49
C GLY A 93 3.12 18.78 11.93
N ARG A 94 2.24 19.36 11.12
CA ARG A 94 0.80 19.36 11.40
C ARG A 94 0.24 17.94 11.33
N ILE A 95 -0.84 17.72 12.07
CA ILE A 95 -1.55 16.45 12.13
C ILE A 95 -2.80 16.58 11.29
N VAL A 96 -3.02 15.65 10.38
CA VAL A 96 -4.25 15.57 9.59
C VAL A 96 -4.98 14.27 9.91
N VAL A 97 -6.32 14.35 10.04
CA VAL A 97 -7.21 13.23 10.17
C VAL A 97 -8.23 13.27 9.05
N TYR A 98 -8.11 12.37 8.10
CA TYR A 98 -9.09 12.23 7.04
C TYR A 98 -10.30 11.44 7.52
N VAL A 99 -11.46 11.84 7.03
CA VAL A 99 -12.75 11.18 7.19
C VAL A 99 -13.44 11.10 5.82
N ILE A 100 -14.60 10.48 5.72
CA ILE A 100 -15.24 10.24 4.41
C ILE A 100 -15.41 11.52 3.57
N ASP A 101 -15.82 12.61 4.18
CA ASP A 101 -16.23 13.82 3.43
C ASP A 101 -15.22 14.98 3.56
N GLY A 102 -14.15 14.81 4.32
CA GLY A 102 -13.21 15.89 4.58
C GLY A 102 -12.02 15.49 5.44
N TYR A 103 -11.41 16.45 6.04
CA TYR A 103 -10.31 16.24 6.97
C TYR A 103 -10.35 17.25 8.11
N TYR A 104 -9.73 16.87 9.21
CA TYR A 104 -9.40 17.76 10.31
C TYR A 104 -7.90 17.95 10.37
N ILE A 105 -7.44 19.18 10.62
CA ILE A 105 -6.02 19.51 10.71
C ILE A 105 -5.74 20.34 11.94
N ALA A 106 -4.61 20.09 12.59
CA ALA A 106 -4.15 20.84 13.75
C ALA A 106 -2.62 20.86 13.84
N ASP A 107 -2.06 21.88 14.48
CA ASP A 107 -0.63 21.98 14.75
C ASP A 107 -0.19 21.00 15.85
N GLN A 108 -1.11 20.62 16.72
CA GLN A 108 -0.86 19.71 17.84
C GLN A 108 -2.08 18.84 18.16
N VAL A 109 -1.84 17.73 18.87
CA VAL A 109 -2.86 16.71 19.17
C VAL A 109 -4.10 17.29 19.87
N ASN A 110 -3.90 18.26 20.76
CA ASN A 110 -4.99 18.86 21.52
C ASN A 110 -5.78 19.92 20.74
N GLY A 111 -5.42 20.16 19.47
CA GLY A 111 -6.04 21.18 18.64
C GLY A 111 -5.51 22.59 18.90
N PRO A 112 -6.25 23.65 18.49
CA PRO A 112 -7.59 23.55 17.89
C PRO A 112 -7.58 22.86 16.53
N TRP A 113 -8.63 22.09 16.26
CA TRP A 113 -8.82 21.39 14.99
C TRP A 113 -9.63 22.24 14.02
N GLN A 114 -9.16 22.33 12.78
CA GLN A 114 -9.85 23.00 11.69
C GLN A 114 -10.36 21.95 10.71
N TYR A 115 -11.61 22.09 10.28
CA TYR A 115 -12.19 21.24 9.23
C TYR A 115 -11.89 21.79 7.85
N GLY A 116 -11.52 20.89 6.93
CA GLY A 116 -11.35 21.17 5.50
C GLY A 116 -12.13 20.17 4.66
N LYS A 117 -12.67 20.63 3.55
CA LYS A 117 -13.34 19.76 2.59
C LYS A 117 -12.27 19.00 1.78
N PHE A 118 -12.47 17.71 1.58
CA PHE A 118 -11.61 16.90 0.72
C PHE A 118 -11.85 17.27 -0.76
N THR A 119 -10.78 17.55 -1.49
CA THR A 119 -10.86 17.88 -2.92
C THR A 119 -10.09 16.88 -3.76
N PHE A 120 -10.75 16.41 -4.80
CA PHE A 120 -10.24 15.45 -5.76
C PHE A 120 -10.17 16.04 -7.16
N ASN A 121 -9.12 15.69 -7.89
CA ASN A 121 -9.00 15.98 -9.30
C ASN A 121 -8.90 14.64 -10.06
N PRO A 122 -9.98 14.19 -10.73
CA PRO A 122 -9.97 12.93 -11.46
C PRO A 122 -9.12 12.99 -12.74
N ARG A 123 -8.59 14.13 -13.10
CA ARG A 123 -7.79 14.33 -14.31
C ARG A 123 -8.48 13.79 -15.56
N ASP A 124 -9.76 14.15 -15.70
CA ASP A 124 -10.64 13.77 -16.81
C ASP A 124 -10.89 12.26 -16.96
N ARG A 125 -10.51 11.48 -15.95
CA ARG A 125 -10.81 10.05 -15.84
C ARG A 125 -12.13 9.85 -15.12
N LYS A 126 -12.75 8.71 -15.37
CA LYS A 126 -13.82 8.25 -14.50
C LYS A 126 -13.28 8.09 -13.08
N ILE A 127 -13.95 8.68 -12.10
CA ILE A 127 -13.63 8.45 -10.70
C ILE A 127 -13.83 6.95 -10.41
N ILE A 128 -12.79 6.30 -9.91
CA ILE A 128 -12.90 4.94 -9.40
C ILE A 128 -13.75 5.01 -8.14
N GLU A 129 -14.90 4.37 -8.15
CA GLU A 129 -15.91 4.43 -7.10
C GLU A 129 -15.35 4.00 -5.73
N GLY A 130 -16.03 4.46 -4.66
CA GLY A 130 -15.67 4.10 -3.29
C GLY A 130 -14.53 4.95 -2.72
N LEU A 131 -14.66 6.28 -2.81
CA LEU A 131 -13.80 7.25 -2.11
C LEU A 131 -14.07 7.23 -0.60
N SER A 132 -13.97 6.05 0.00
CA SER A 132 -14.01 5.81 1.44
C SER A 132 -12.89 4.87 1.84
N ASN A 133 -12.71 4.63 3.13
CA ASN A 133 -11.65 3.75 3.65
C ASN A 133 -10.29 4.13 3.06
N LEU A 134 -9.94 5.40 3.21
CA LEU A 134 -8.72 5.95 2.66
C LEU A 134 -7.51 5.42 3.43
N SER A 135 -6.42 5.20 2.72
CA SER A 135 -5.14 4.89 3.33
C SER A 135 -4.01 5.60 2.57
N PHE A 136 -3.01 6.07 3.30
CA PHE A 136 -2.00 6.98 2.78
C PHE A 136 -0.59 6.45 3.04
N ALA A 137 0.29 6.66 2.06
CA ALA A 137 1.73 6.43 2.21
C ALA A 137 2.51 7.67 1.79
N LYS A 138 3.50 8.05 2.59
CA LYS A 138 4.41 9.13 2.25
C LYS A 138 5.41 8.64 1.21
N ARG A 139 5.57 9.41 0.12
CA ARG A 139 6.53 9.14 -0.94
C ARG A 139 7.92 9.67 -0.55
N GLN A 140 8.94 9.28 -1.31
CA GLN A 140 10.34 9.63 -1.01
C GLN A 140 10.63 11.13 -1.16
N ASP A 141 9.89 11.85 -2.00
CA ASP A 141 9.98 13.31 -2.19
C ASP A 141 9.17 14.11 -1.16
N GLY A 142 8.51 13.41 -0.24
CA GLY A 142 7.62 14.00 0.75
C GLY A 142 6.19 14.22 0.29
N SER A 143 5.85 13.94 -0.96
CA SER A 143 4.47 13.89 -1.44
C SER A 143 3.72 12.67 -0.88
N TYR A 144 2.43 12.56 -1.14
CA TYR A 144 1.57 11.55 -0.55
C TYR A 144 0.84 10.77 -1.62
N LEU A 145 0.82 9.47 -1.44
CA LEU A 145 0.04 8.54 -2.23
C LEU A 145 -1.15 8.08 -1.39
N MET A 146 -2.33 8.03 -1.99
CA MET A 146 -3.56 7.57 -1.36
C MET A 146 -4.15 6.43 -2.17
N VAL A 147 -4.67 5.43 -1.48
CA VAL A 147 -5.55 4.40 -2.00
C VAL A 147 -6.90 4.48 -1.30
N CYS A 148 -7.97 4.12 -2.00
CA CYS A 148 -9.33 4.12 -1.46
C CYS A 148 -10.00 2.76 -1.66
N ARG A 149 -11.17 2.56 -1.06
CA ARG A 149 -11.98 1.33 -1.21
C ARG A 149 -12.16 0.89 -2.67
N GLY A 150 -12.35 1.84 -3.57
CA GLY A 150 -12.48 1.55 -5.01
C GLY A 150 -11.21 1.03 -5.67
N GLY A 151 -10.04 1.17 -5.02
CA GLY A 151 -8.75 0.72 -5.55
C GLY A 151 -8.10 1.68 -6.53
N GLY A 152 -8.54 2.94 -6.58
CA GLY A 152 -7.83 4.00 -7.31
C GLY A 152 -6.62 4.51 -6.54
N ILE A 153 -5.57 4.88 -7.26
CA ILE A 153 -4.39 5.55 -6.70
C ILE A 153 -4.44 7.05 -7.04
N TRP A 154 -4.18 7.83 -6.01
CA TRP A 154 -4.21 9.28 -6.05
C TRP A 154 -2.92 9.85 -5.46
N ILE A 155 -2.44 10.97 -5.98
CA ILE A 155 -1.22 11.64 -5.49
C ILE A 155 -1.56 13.08 -5.11
N SER A 156 -1.06 13.51 -3.95
CA SER A 156 -1.04 14.92 -3.53
C SER A 156 0.39 15.33 -3.17
N LYS A 157 0.75 16.55 -3.56
CA LYS A 157 2.09 17.08 -3.29
C LYS A 157 2.29 17.42 -1.81
N ASP A 158 1.26 17.90 -1.14
CA ASP A 158 1.31 18.39 0.23
C ASP A 158 0.58 17.51 1.25
N GLY A 159 -0.20 16.51 0.78
CA GLY A 159 -0.99 15.63 1.62
C GLY A 159 -2.34 16.19 2.05
N ILE A 160 -2.75 17.35 1.53
CA ILE A 160 -4.02 17.98 1.90
C ILE A 160 -4.98 18.03 0.71
N ALA A 161 -4.60 18.71 -0.39
CA ALA A 161 -5.46 18.81 -1.57
C ALA A 161 -4.79 19.64 -2.71
N PRO A 162 -5.20 19.45 -3.96
CA PRO A 162 -6.06 18.35 -4.39
C PRO A 162 -5.29 17.01 -4.43
N TYR A 163 -6.00 15.91 -4.25
CA TYR A 163 -5.51 14.58 -4.64
C TYR A 163 -5.85 14.32 -6.11
N GLU A 164 -4.84 14.04 -6.90
CA GLU A 164 -4.96 13.82 -8.34
C GLU A 164 -4.98 12.33 -8.68
N GLN A 165 -6.01 11.87 -9.40
CA GLN A 165 -6.14 10.46 -9.80
C GLN A 165 -5.10 10.12 -10.86
N ILE A 166 -4.33 9.05 -10.60
CA ILE A 166 -3.28 8.59 -11.51
C ILE A 166 -3.70 7.35 -12.28
N THR A 167 -4.34 6.38 -11.61
CA THR A 167 -4.71 5.12 -12.24
C THR A 167 -6.06 5.21 -12.96
N ASP A 168 -6.17 4.53 -14.09
CA ASP A 168 -7.41 4.42 -14.87
C ASP A 168 -8.27 3.24 -14.38
N LYS A 169 -7.66 2.30 -13.65
CA LYS A 169 -8.26 1.06 -13.20
C LYS A 169 -7.97 0.80 -11.73
N ARG A 170 -8.77 -0.04 -11.13
CA ARG A 170 -8.54 -0.61 -9.81
C ARG A 170 -7.20 -1.35 -9.78
N VAL A 171 -6.40 -1.11 -8.74
CA VAL A 171 -5.09 -1.78 -8.56
C VAL A 171 -5.19 -3.09 -7.77
N TYR A 172 -6.34 -3.40 -7.20
CA TYR A 172 -6.56 -4.61 -6.42
C TYR A 172 -6.43 -5.88 -7.26
N PRO A 173 -6.25 -7.05 -6.62
CA PRO A 173 -6.10 -8.31 -7.32
C PRO A 173 -7.20 -8.54 -8.35
N PRO A 174 -6.88 -9.11 -9.54
CA PRO A 174 -7.84 -9.37 -10.60
C PRO A 174 -8.70 -10.61 -10.31
N VAL A 175 -9.21 -10.70 -9.09
CA VAL A 175 -10.12 -11.75 -8.63
C VAL A 175 -11.49 -11.16 -8.30
N LYS A 176 -12.52 -12.01 -8.33
CA LYS A 176 -13.86 -11.60 -7.90
C LYS A 176 -13.86 -11.47 -6.37
N GLY A 177 -14.16 -10.27 -5.87
CA GLY A 177 -14.24 -9.98 -4.44
C GLY A 177 -14.86 -8.61 -4.19
N GLU A 178 -15.30 -8.40 -2.96
CA GLU A 178 -15.82 -7.13 -2.47
C GLU A 178 -14.75 -6.47 -1.60
N PHE A 179 -13.86 -5.74 -2.26
CA PHE A 179 -12.69 -5.14 -1.61
C PHE A 179 -13.05 -3.94 -0.74
N GLU A 180 -12.45 -3.91 0.45
CA GLU A 180 -12.62 -2.86 1.44
C GLU A 180 -11.35 -2.76 2.31
N ASP A 181 -11.24 -1.67 3.10
CA ASP A 181 -10.21 -1.48 4.10
C ASP A 181 -8.77 -1.67 3.59
N PRO A 182 -8.36 -0.97 2.54
CA PRO A 182 -6.97 -1.02 2.14
C PRO A 182 -6.08 -0.42 3.23
N VAL A 183 -4.90 -0.99 3.40
CA VAL A 183 -3.80 -0.34 4.13
C VAL A 183 -2.57 -0.31 3.25
N ILE A 184 -2.05 0.88 3.00
CA ILE A 184 -0.84 1.11 2.22
C ILE A 184 0.25 1.66 3.11
N TRP A 185 1.46 1.17 2.92
CA TRP A 185 2.65 1.75 3.56
C TRP A 185 3.86 1.64 2.62
N ARG A 186 4.91 2.35 2.95
CA ARG A 186 6.20 2.27 2.25
C ARG A 186 7.32 2.02 3.24
N ASP A 187 8.16 1.06 2.95
CA ASP A 187 9.45 0.89 3.62
C ASP A 187 10.59 1.59 2.82
N SER A 188 11.81 1.33 3.18
CA SER A 188 12.98 1.89 2.49
C SER A 188 13.14 1.40 1.04
N LEU A 189 12.51 0.31 0.67
CA LEU A 189 12.65 -0.36 -0.62
C LEU A 189 11.43 -0.18 -1.53
N GLN A 190 10.21 -0.41 -1.01
CA GLN A 190 9.00 -0.59 -1.83
C GLN A 190 7.75 -0.13 -1.11
N TYR A 191 6.65 -0.06 -1.86
CA TYR A 191 5.31 0.09 -1.33
C TYR A 191 4.68 -1.27 -1.10
N HIS A 192 3.84 -1.35 -0.10
CA HIS A 192 3.07 -2.51 0.29
C HIS A 192 1.61 -2.12 0.38
N LEU A 193 0.73 -3.02 0.01
CA LEU A 193 -0.71 -2.84 0.09
C LEU A 193 -1.35 -4.15 0.56
N ILE A 194 -2.14 -4.06 1.61
CA ILE A 194 -3.08 -5.12 1.97
C ILE A 194 -4.49 -4.59 1.71
N VAL A 195 -5.33 -5.41 1.11
CA VAL A 195 -6.75 -5.12 0.92
C VAL A 195 -7.59 -6.30 1.37
N ASN A 196 -8.65 -6.01 2.10
CA ASN A 196 -9.58 -7.00 2.62
C ASN A 196 -10.69 -7.29 1.61
N ASP A 197 -10.99 -8.56 1.37
CA ASP A 197 -12.24 -9.01 0.78
C ASP A 197 -13.21 -9.30 1.93
N TRP A 198 -14.09 -8.34 2.23
CA TRP A 198 -14.92 -8.40 3.41
C TRP A 198 -16.02 -9.48 3.33
N LEU A 199 -16.46 -9.90 2.15
CA LEU A 199 -17.38 -11.02 1.99
C LEU A 199 -16.68 -12.36 2.16
N GLY A 200 -15.49 -12.51 1.57
CA GLY A 200 -14.65 -13.68 1.72
C GLY A 200 -13.94 -13.77 3.07
N ARG A 201 -13.88 -12.67 3.81
CA ARG A 201 -13.14 -12.56 5.07
C ARG A 201 -11.67 -12.96 4.93
N ILE A 202 -11.07 -12.58 3.82
CA ILE A 202 -9.65 -12.81 3.51
C ILE A 202 -9.02 -11.50 3.09
N ALA A 203 -7.71 -11.43 3.14
CA ALA A 203 -6.98 -10.27 2.65
C ALA A 203 -5.91 -10.70 1.66
N PHE A 204 -5.63 -9.80 0.71
CA PHE A 204 -4.60 -9.99 -0.31
C PHE A 204 -3.45 -9.03 -0.06
N TYR A 205 -2.23 -9.49 -0.34
CA TYR A 205 -1.02 -8.70 -0.22
C TYR A 205 -0.43 -8.39 -1.59
N GLN A 206 -0.08 -7.11 -1.76
CA GLN A 206 0.49 -6.60 -3.00
C GLN A 206 1.73 -5.76 -2.70
N ARG A 207 2.64 -5.70 -3.66
CA ARG A 207 3.88 -4.90 -3.61
C ARG A 207 4.03 -4.05 -4.85
N SER A 208 4.68 -2.90 -4.72
CA SER A 208 4.98 -2.01 -5.83
C SER A 208 6.29 -1.24 -5.58
N LYS A 209 7.10 -1.05 -6.61
CA LYS A 209 8.30 -0.20 -6.52
C LYS A 209 7.99 1.29 -6.60
N ASP A 210 6.88 1.67 -7.22
CA ASP A 210 6.52 3.05 -7.55
C ASP A 210 5.18 3.52 -6.93
N GLY A 211 4.41 2.58 -6.36
CA GLY A 211 3.09 2.83 -5.78
C GLY A 211 1.94 2.84 -6.79
N ILE A 212 2.23 2.58 -8.08
CA ILE A 212 1.24 2.63 -9.16
C ILE A 212 1.07 1.25 -9.80
N HIS A 213 2.18 0.57 -10.09
CA HIS A 213 2.19 -0.76 -10.70
C HIS A 213 2.36 -1.81 -9.59
N TRP A 214 1.35 -2.64 -9.41
CA TRP A 214 1.25 -3.56 -8.28
C TRP A 214 1.37 -5.02 -8.71
N VAL A 215 2.12 -5.77 -7.93
CA VAL A 215 2.26 -7.22 -8.04
C VAL A 215 1.56 -7.86 -6.85
N THR A 216 0.60 -8.75 -7.10
CA THR A 216 -0.07 -9.52 -6.05
C THR A 216 0.75 -10.76 -5.73
N GLU A 217 1.15 -10.94 -4.47
CA GLU A 217 1.70 -12.21 -4.01
C GLU A 217 0.60 -13.26 -3.88
N GLN A 218 0.94 -14.50 -4.15
CA GLN A 218 -0.01 -15.61 -4.08
C GLN A 218 -0.37 -15.94 -2.63
N GLY A 219 -1.62 -16.38 -2.43
CA GLY A 219 -2.16 -16.73 -1.13
C GLY A 219 -2.85 -15.55 -0.44
N GLU A 220 -3.40 -15.84 0.72
CA GLU A 220 -4.03 -14.83 1.57
C GLU A 220 -2.99 -14.15 2.47
N ALA A 221 -3.09 -12.82 2.63
CA ALA A 221 -2.26 -12.08 3.58
C ALA A 221 -2.63 -12.44 5.03
N TYR A 222 -3.91 -12.58 5.29
CA TYR A 222 -4.48 -13.12 6.51
C TYR A 222 -5.91 -13.63 6.28
N VAL A 223 -6.35 -14.49 7.18
CA VAL A 223 -7.73 -14.92 7.34
C VAL A 223 -8.10 -14.76 8.81
N PRO A 224 -9.37 -14.48 9.15
CA PRO A 224 -9.83 -14.48 10.54
C PRO A 224 -9.65 -15.85 11.16
N GLY A 225 -9.44 -15.87 12.45
CA GLY A 225 -9.27 -17.13 13.15
C GLY A 225 -8.89 -16.94 14.63
N ILE A 226 -8.18 -17.93 15.14
CA ILE A 226 -7.79 -17.98 16.55
C ILE A 226 -6.66 -17.00 16.83
N SER A 227 -6.86 -16.15 17.84
CA SER A 227 -5.84 -15.25 18.39
C SER A 227 -5.41 -15.73 19.78
N PHE A 228 -4.11 -15.83 20.00
CA PHE A 228 -3.49 -16.16 21.27
C PHE A 228 -3.01 -14.87 21.93
N HIS A 229 -3.58 -14.52 23.07
CA HIS A 229 -3.25 -13.34 23.84
C HIS A 229 -2.06 -13.59 24.78
N ARG A 230 -1.35 -12.52 25.18
CA ARG A 230 -0.17 -12.64 26.06
C ARG A 230 -0.46 -13.21 27.43
N ASP A 231 -1.68 -13.04 27.94
CA ASP A 231 -2.17 -13.58 29.21
C ASP A 231 -2.63 -15.04 29.12
N GLY A 232 -2.46 -15.67 27.94
CA GLY A 232 -2.89 -17.04 27.66
C GLY A 232 -4.34 -17.18 27.25
N HIS A 233 -5.10 -16.07 27.21
CA HIS A 233 -6.46 -16.09 26.70
C HIS A 233 -6.47 -16.40 25.20
N VAL A 234 -7.47 -17.15 24.74
CA VAL A 234 -7.64 -17.54 23.34
C VAL A 234 -9.02 -17.10 22.87
N GLU A 235 -9.07 -16.36 21.80
CA GLU A 235 -10.32 -15.91 21.19
C GLU A 235 -10.41 -16.30 19.72
N HIS A 236 -11.63 -16.50 19.26
CA HIS A 236 -11.95 -16.85 17.89
C HIS A 236 -12.68 -15.68 17.23
N TRP A 237 -11.99 -14.97 16.34
CA TRP A 237 -12.56 -13.84 15.65
C TRP A 237 -13.21 -14.25 14.33
N PHE A 238 -14.44 -13.83 14.13
CA PHE A 238 -15.18 -14.04 12.88
C PHE A 238 -14.62 -13.17 11.76
N LYS A 239 -14.20 -11.93 12.09
CA LYS A 239 -13.77 -10.97 11.08
C LYS A 239 -12.65 -10.05 11.58
N TYR A 240 -11.71 -9.75 10.68
CA TYR A 240 -10.69 -8.72 10.84
C TYR A 240 -10.97 -7.61 9.83
N GLU A 241 -11.12 -6.38 10.31
CA GLU A 241 -11.39 -5.19 9.52
C GLU A 241 -10.41 -4.07 9.86
N ARG A 242 -10.39 -3.02 9.05
CA ARG A 242 -9.66 -1.78 9.31
C ARG A 242 -8.20 -1.99 9.70
N PRO A 243 -7.41 -2.76 8.93
CA PRO A 243 -6.00 -2.92 9.25
C PRO A 243 -5.29 -1.57 9.26
N LYS A 244 -4.43 -1.38 10.25
CA LYS A 244 -3.53 -0.23 10.36
C LYS A 244 -2.15 -0.73 10.72
N VAL A 245 -1.11 -0.08 10.18
CA VAL A 245 0.28 -0.46 10.43
C VAL A 245 1.00 0.57 11.29
N PHE A 246 1.83 0.07 12.17
CA PHE A 246 2.81 0.85 12.89
C PHE A 246 4.21 0.48 12.40
N GLN A 247 4.98 1.48 11.96
CA GLN A 247 6.23 1.28 11.24
C GLN A 247 7.45 1.70 12.08
N ASP A 248 8.56 1.01 11.88
CA ASP A 248 9.85 1.43 12.39
C ASP A 248 10.44 2.61 11.55
N LYS A 249 11.65 3.04 11.92
CA LYS A 249 12.34 4.14 11.22
C LYS A 249 12.74 3.80 9.76
N GLN A 250 12.78 2.53 9.40
CA GLN A 250 13.01 2.05 8.03
C GLN A 250 11.70 1.86 7.25
N GLY A 251 10.55 2.11 7.88
CA GLY A 251 9.23 1.93 7.28
C GLY A 251 8.71 0.49 7.32
N ARG A 252 9.42 -0.45 7.97
CA ARG A 252 8.95 -1.83 8.12
C ARG A 252 7.88 -1.90 9.21
N VAL A 253 6.91 -2.79 9.03
CA VAL A 253 5.82 -2.94 9.99
C VAL A 253 6.29 -3.66 11.26
N GLU A 254 6.17 -2.99 12.39
CA GLU A 254 6.42 -3.56 13.73
C GLU A 254 5.15 -4.12 14.35
N GLN A 255 3.99 -3.57 13.97
CA GLN A 255 2.70 -3.97 14.52
C GLN A 255 1.59 -3.70 13.52
N MET A 256 0.63 -4.62 13.45
CA MET A 256 -0.65 -4.41 12.78
C MET A 256 -1.76 -4.30 13.81
N ASN A 257 -2.68 -3.38 13.57
CA ASN A 257 -3.87 -3.18 14.39
C ASN A 257 -5.10 -3.54 13.55
N PHE A 258 -6.08 -4.19 14.16
CA PHE A 258 -7.33 -4.58 13.51
C PHE A 258 -8.52 -4.24 14.39
N ALA A 259 -9.61 -3.84 13.76
CA ALA A 259 -10.92 -3.97 14.36
C ALA A 259 -11.40 -5.41 14.15
N VAL A 260 -11.79 -6.09 15.20
CA VAL A 260 -12.20 -7.50 15.15
C VAL A 260 -13.57 -7.67 15.78
N ILE A 261 -14.29 -8.69 15.35
CA ILE A 261 -15.59 -9.08 15.86
C ILE A 261 -15.71 -10.61 15.87
N ASP A 262 -16.37 -11.17 16.86
CA ASP A 262 -16.54 -12.62 17.03
C ASP A 262 -17.78 -13.17 16.30
N THR A 263 -18.64 -12.32 15.80
CA THR A 263 -19.86 -12.67 15.04
C THR A 263 -20.05 -11.75 13.83
N VAL A 264 -21.16 -11.92 13.11
CA VAL A 264 -21.56 -10.98 12.06
C VAL A 264 -21.95 -9.64 12.66
N LYS A 265 -21.58 -8.55 12.02
CA LYS A 265 -21.76 -7.17 12.51
C LYS A 265 -23.19 -6.83 12.98
N TRP A 266 -24.18 -7.43 12.36
CA TRP A 266 -25.60 -7.17 12.66
C TRP A 266 -26.09 -7.89 13.92
N ASP A 267 -25.35 -8.88 14.40
CA ASP A 267 -25.67 -9.66 15.61
C ASP A 267 -24.93 -9.11 16.84
N ASP A 268 -24.03 -8.14 16.69
CA ASP A 268 -23.35 -7.45 17.79
C ASP A 268 -24.25 -6.35 18.36
N HIS A 269 -25.01 -6.69 19.36
CA HIS A 269 -25.89 -5.78 20.10
C HIS A 269 -25.27 -5.41 21.45
N GLY A 270 -25.55 -4.22 21.95
CA GLY A 270 -24.90 -3.67 23.12
C GLY A 270 -25.09 -4.43 24.45
N ASN A 271 -25.96 -5.43 24.49
CA ASN A 271 -26.28 -6.22 25.70
C ASN A 271 -26.23 -7.73 25.42
N ASP A 272 -25.57 -8.17 24.36
CA ASP A 272 -25.42 -9.58 24.06
C ASP A 272 -24.07 -10.16 24.53
N ASN A 273 -23.81 -11.42 24.19
CA ASN A 273 -22.59 -12.11 24.54
C ASN A 273 -21.49 -11.93 23.48
N HIS A 274 -21.73 -11.15 22.43
CA HIS A 274 -20.78 -10.91 21.36
C HIS A 274 -19.82 -9.76 21.71
N SER A 275 -18.66 -9.77 21.08
CA SER A 275 -17.58 -8.84 21.39
C SER A 275 -16.94 -8.31 20.11
N SER A 276 -16.80 -6.99 20.04
CA SER A 276 -15.93 -6.32 19.07
C SER A 276 -14.82 -5.58 19.79
N LYS A 277 -13.60 -5.63 19.27
CA LYS A 277 -12.41 -5.06 19.88
C LYS A 277 -11.44 -4.53 18.83
N ASN A 278 -10.50 -3.71 19.29
CA ASN A 278 -9.25 -3.51 18.57
C ASN A 278 -8.18 -4.42 19.15
N ILE A 279 -7.46 -5.10 18.25
CA ILE A 279 -6.32 -5.92 18.62
C ILE A 279 -5.05 -5.41 17.96
N CYS A 280 -3.93 -5.63 18.65
CA CYS A 280 -2.60 -5.27 18.16
C CYS A 280 -1.77 -6.53 18.01
N ILE A 281 -1.28 -6.80 16.81
CA ILE A 281 -0.46 -7.97 16.50
C ILE A 281 0.97 -7.51 16.24
N PRO A 282 1.95 -7.89 17.10
CA PRO A 282 3.36 -7.65 16.81
C PRO A 282 3.79 -8.38 15.53
N MET A 283 4.52 -7.68 14.66
CA MET A 283 4.95 -8.22 13.39
C MET A 283 6.44 -8.55 13.37
N ASN A 284 6.80 -9.55 12.61
CA ASN A 284 8.18 -9.77 12.22
C ASN A 284 8.57 -8.72 11.17
N LYS A 285 9.49 -7.82 11.51
CA LYS A 285 9.89 -6.69 10.65
C LYS A 285 10.58 -7.11 9.36
N GLY A 286 11.13 -8.30 9.33
CA GLY A 286 12.01 -8.74 8.26
C GLY A 286 13.44 -8.19 8.38
N MET A 287 14.35 -8.77 7.60
CA MET A 287 15.76 -8.38 7.53
C MET A 287 15.96 -7.27 6.50
N LEU A 288 16.96 -6.43 6.72
CA LEU A 288 17.44 -5.49 5.71
C LEU A 288 18.45 -6.20 4.80
N LEU A 289 18.10 -6.28 3.52
CA LEU A 289 18.85 -7.03 2.52
C LEU A 289 19.27 -6.14 1.35
N SER A 290 20.40 -6.46 0.75
CA SER A 290 20.90 -5.80 -0.46
C SER A 290 21.57 -6.81 -1.38
N VAL A 291 21.14 -6.89 -2.63
CA VAL A 291 21.84 -7.65 -3.67
C VAL A 291 23.10 -6.90 -4.08
N LEU A 292 24.21 -7.61 -4.19
CA LEU A 292 25.51 -7.03 -4.56
C LEU A 292 25.85 -7.20 -6.05
N ASN A 293 25.09 -8.00 -6.78
CA ASN A 293 25.23 -8.15 -8.23
C ASN A 293 24.82 -6.83 -8.93
N ARG A 294 25.73 -6.24 -9.69
CA ARG A 294 25.49 -4.97 -10.38
C ARG A 294 24.84 -5.13 -11.75
N THR A 295 24.95 -6.31 -12.32
CA THR A 295 24.29 -6.66 -13.59
C THR A 295 22.97 -7.37 -13.33
N PRO A 296 21.97 -7.25 -14.22
CA PRO A 296 20.70 -7.96 -14.09
C PRO A 296 20.89 -9.46 -13.84
N ILE A 297 20.14 -9.98 -12.87
CA ILE A 297 20.09 -11.41 -12.60
C ILE A 297 19.20 -12.05 -13.66
N THR A 298 19.70 -13.13 -14.25
CA THR A 298 19.02 -13.91 -15.29
C THR A 298 19.08 -15.41 -14.93
N ALA A 299 18.43 -16.25 -15.72
CA ALA A 299 18.51 -17.69 -15.57
C ALA A 299 19.93 -18.28 -15.72
N SER A 300 20.84 -17.53 -16.39
CA SER A 300 22.25 -17.91 -16.55
C SER A 300 23.17 -17.38 -15.45
N THR A 301 22.66 -16.62 -14.48
CA THR A 301 23.45 -16.11 -13.37
C THR A 301 23.93 -17.25 -12.48
N GLU A 302 25.22 -17.47 -12.41
CA GLU A 302 25.80 -18.59 -11.65
C GLU A 302 25.70 -18.39 -10.14
N THR A 303 25.93 -17.16 -9.68
CA THR A 303 25.90 -16.84 -8.25
C THR A 303 25.18 -15.52 -7.98
N ILE A 304 24.44 -15.48 -6.88
CA ILE A 304 23.78 -14.27 -6.39
C ILE A 304 24.35 -13.95 -5.00
N ARG A 305 24.87 -12.75 -4.84
CA ARG A 305 25.44 -12.29 -3.57
C ARG A 305 24.46 -11.34 -2.89
N VAL A 306 24.10 -11.65 -1.66
CA VAL A 306 23.16 -10.87 -0.85
C VAL A 306 23.82 -10.48 0.47
N LYS A 307 23.79 -9.22 0.79
CA LYS A 307 24.24 -8.69 2.08
C LYS A 307 23.04 -8.61 3.03
N VAL A 308 23.20 -9.18 4.21
CA VAL A 308 22.27 -9.07 5.34
C VAL A 308 22.86 -8.09 6.33
N LEU A 309 22.14 -7.01 6.62
CA LEU A 309 22.62 -5.97 7.53
C LEU A 309 22.38 -6.39 8.99
N ALA A 310 23.38 -6.12 9.84
CA ALA A 310 23.20 -6.20 11.28
C ALA A 310 22.38 -5.01 11.78
N GLU A 311 21.55 -5.27 12.76
CA GLU A 311 20.70 -4.26 13.39
C GLU A 311 20.74 -4.38 14.92
N GLU A 312 20.24 -3.39 15.62
CA GLU A 312 20.02 -3.49 17.06
C GLU A 312 19.07 -4.66 17.35
N GLY A 313 19.54 -5.62 18.15
CA GLY A 313 18.80 -6.84 18.48
C GLY A 313 18.82 -7.93 17.40
N PHE A 314 19.65 -7.81 16.35
CA PHE A 314 19.82 -8.85 15.34
C PHE A 314 21.27 -8.93 14.84
N ASP A 315 21.94 -10.05 15.13
CA ASP A 315 23.29 -10.36 14.67
C ASP A 315 23.23 -11.47 13.59
N PRO A 316 23.33 -11.11 12.29
CA PRO A 316 23.20 -12.10 11.21
C PRO A 316 24.32 -13.14 11.20
N LEU A 317 25.49 -12.84 11.78
CA LEU A 317 26.61 -13.78 11.86
C LEU A 317 26.34 -14.91 12.86
N ARG A 318 25.55 -14.66 13.89
CA ARG A 318 25.30 -15.58 15.00
C ARG A 318 23.93 -16.24 14.96
N GLU A 319 22.91 -15.51 14.53
CA GLU A 319 21.52 -15.91 14.71
C GLU A 319 20.95 -16.72 13.54
N ILE A 320 21.42 -16.51 12.31
CA ILE A 320 20.86 -17.14 11.12
C ILE A 320 21.21 -18.64 11.07
N ASP A 321 20.18 -19.48 10.83
CA ASP A 321 20.34 -20.85 10.39
C ASP A 321 20.54 -20.90 8.86
N VAL A 322 21.79 -20.77 8.42
CA VAL A 322 22.16 -20.61 7.02
C VAL A 322 21.61 -21.70 6.09
N PRO A 323 21.62 -23.00 6.45
CA PRO A 323 21.05 -24.06 5.61
C PRO A 323 19.56 -23.91 5.32
N SER A 324 18.82 -23.23 6.19
CA SER A 324 17.40 -22.99 6.04
C SER A 324 17.05 -21.94 4.99
N LEU A 325 18.00 -21.07 4.64
CA LEU A 325 17.77 -19.92 3.77
C LEU A 325 17.45 -20.33 2.33
N ARG A 326 16.48 -19.62 1.76
CA ARG A 326 16.15 -19.66 0.32
C ARG A 326 16.06 -18.23 -0.20
N PHE A 327 16.53 -17.98 -1.42
CA PHE A 327 16.52 -16.67 -2.06
C PHE A 327 16.02 -16.76 -3.51
N GLY A 328 15.23 -15.80 -3.94
CA GLY A 328 14.72 -15.73 -5.31
C GLY A 328 13.46 -14.89 -5.42
N SER A 329 12.70 -15.09 -6.50
CA SER A 329 11.38 -14.48 -6.63
C SER A 329 10.44 -14.99 -5.54
N TYR A 330 9.45 -14.19 -5.18
CA TYR A 330 8.46 -14.60 -4.17
C TYR A 330 7.72 -15.89 -4.58
N ASN A 331 7.50 -16.10 -5.88
CA ASN A 331 6.88 -17.32 -6.41
C ASN A 331 7.71 -18.58 -6.15
N GLU A 332 9.02 -18.46 -6.02
CA GLU A 332 9.87 -19.57 -5.66
C GLU A 332 9.97 -19.76 -4.15
N VAL A 333 10.33 -18.70 -3.43
CA VAL A 333 10.64 -18.83 -2.00
C VAL A 333 9.41 -19.06 -1.11
N ASN A 334 8.24 -18.53 -1.48
CA ASN A 334 6.99 -18.76 -0.74
C ASN A 334 6.56 -20.25 -0.77
N PHE A 335 7.01 -21.01 -1.75
CA PHE A 335 6.76 -22.46 -1.87
C PHE A 335 7.96 -23.31 -1.44
N GLY A 336 8.91 -22.76 -0.71
CA GLY A 336 10.07 -23.47 -0.19
C GLY A 336 11.16 -23.79 -1.23
N ARG A 337 11.02 -23.26 -2.45
CA ARG A 337 12.01 -23.33 -3.52
C ARG A 337 12.94 -22.12 -3.47
N GLY A 338 13.74 -21.92 -4.52
CA GLY A 338 14.73 -20.85 -4.63
C GLY A 338 16.16 -21.31 -4.39
N CYS A 339 17.07 -20.38 -4.55
CA CYS A 339 18.51 -20.61 -4.44
C CYS A 339 18.95 -20.96 -3.02
N LYS A 340 19.96 -21.84 -2.91
CA LYS A 340 20.58 -22.21 -1.65
C LYS A 340 21.91 -21.49 -1.44
N VAL A 341 22.28 -21.27 -0.20
CA VAL A 341 23.57 -20.70 0.15
C VAL A 341 24.68 -21.70 -0.14
N VAL A 342 25.73 -21.22 -0.85
CA VAL A 342 26.96 -21.99 -1.14
C VAL A 342 28.17 -21.45 -0.43
N LYS A 343 28.16 -20.15 -0.01
CA LYS A 343 29.26 -19.52 0.72
C LYS A 343 28.75 -18.41 1.64
N THR A 344 29.44 -18.22 2.76
CA THR A 344 29.19 -17.11 3.70
C THR A 344 30.48 -16.34 3.95
N GLU A 345 30.38 -15.02 4.12
CA GLU A 345 31.50 -14.13 4.41
C GLU A 345 31.06 -13.05 5.41
N ALA A 346 31.87 -12.78 6.43
CA ALA A 346 31.63 -11.65 7.30
C ALA A 346 32.04 -10.33 6.60
N SER A 347 31.29 -9.27 6.76
CA SER A 347 31.58 -7.93 6.28
C SER A 347 31.37 -6.92 7.42
N GLY A 348 32.37 -6.84 8.32
CA GLY A 348 32.18 -6.16 9.59
C GLY A 348 31.19 -6.90 10.47
N LYS A 349 30.08 -6.24 10.81
CA LYS A 349 28.96 -6.85 11.55
C LYS A 349 27.94 -7.53 10.63
N ASP A 350 27.99 -7.25 9.33
CA ASP A 350 27.06 -7.77 8.36
C ASP A 350 27.48 -9.14 7.84
N LEU A 351 26.54 -9.88 7.28
CA LEU A 351 26.76 -11.18 6.65
C LEU A 351 26.56 -11.07 5.14
N ILE A 352 27.52 -11.53 4.35
CA ILE A 352 27.36 -11.73 2.91
C ILE A 352 27.10 -13.20 2.66
N LEU A 353 25.99 -13.47 1.99
CA LEU A 353 25.56 -14.78 1.55
C LEU A 353 25.76 -14.87 0.03
N THR A 354 26.43 -15.91 -0.42
CA THR A 354 26.50 -16.27 -1.84
C THR A 354 25.56 -17.45 -2.06
N PHE A 355 24.57 -17.24 -2.91
CA PHE A 355 23.62 -18.26 -3.34
C PHE A 355 24.06 -18.84 -4.69
N ASP A 356 23.77 -20.12 -4.89
CA ASP A 356 23.84 -20.73 -6.21
C ASP A 356 22.70 -20.14 -7.08
N GLY A 357 22.97 -19.42 -8.14
CA GLY A 357 21.98 -18.65 -8.88
C GLY A 357 20.89 -19.46 -9.58
N LYS A 358 21.00 -20.79 -9.58
CA LYS A 358 20.05 -21.68 -10.26
C LYS A 358 18.74 -21.76 -9.49
N GLY A 359 17.62 -21.60 -10.20
CA GLY A 359 16.28 -21.70 -9.59
C GLY A 359 15.86 -20.46 -8.80
N SER A 360 16.48 -19.30 -9.04
CA SER A 360 16.07 -18.04 -8.42
C SER A 360 14.66 -17.60 -8.84
N GLY A 361 14.21 -17.96 -10.05
CA GLY A 361 12.95 -17.47 -10.61
C GLY A 361 12.89 -15.96 -10.82
N ILE A 362 14.02 -15.25 -10.70
CA ILE A 362 14.10 -13.80 -10.89
C ILE A 362 13.98 -13.50 -12.39
N THR A 363 13.00 -12.68 -12.73
CA THR A 363 12.73 -12.20 -14.09
C THR A 363 13.13 -10.73 -14.22
N PRO A 364 13.16 -10.15 -15.42
CA PRO A 364 13.41 -8.72 -15.62
C PRO A 364 12.41 -7.81 -14.89
N ASP A 365 11.20 -8.30 -14.60
CA ASP A 365 10.15 -7.55 -13.90
C ASP A 365 10.28 -7.61 -12.37
N GLU A 366 11.17 -8.50 -11.84
CA GLU A 366 11.40 -8.56 -10.41
C GLU A 366 12.16 -7.32 -9.92
N PHE A 367 11.62 -6.68 -8.91
CA PHE A 367 12.23 -5.47 -8.33
C PHE A 367 12.68 -5.67 -6.88
N ALA A 368 12.16 -6.67 -6.18
CA ALA A 368 12.49 -6.94 -4.79
C ALA A 368 12.44 -8.45 -4.50
N PRO A 369 13.47 -9.20 -4.90
CA PRO A 369 13.55 -10.63 -4.60
C PRO A 369 13.55 -10.87 -3.10
N LYS A 370 13.00 -12.01 -2.71
CA LYS A 370 12.73 -12.38 -1.33
C LYS A 370 13.74 -13.38 -0.80
N MET A 371 14.12 -13.24 0.46
CA MET A 371 14.78 -14.25 1.24
C MET A 371 13.85 -14.75 2.33
N ILE A 372 13.84 -16.06 2.58
CA ILE A 372 13.11 -16.69 3.68
C ILE A 372 13.96 -17.78 4.31
N GLY A 373 13.81 -18.00 5.59
CA GLY A 373 14.47 -19.05 6.36
C GLY A 373 14.15 -18.95 7.83
N LYS A 374 15.06 -19.42 8.69
CA LYS A 374 14.90 -19.43 10.14
C LYS A 374 16.13 -18.91 10.85
N ASP A 375 15.97 -18.43 12.06
CA ASP A 375 17.04 -18.30 13.00
C ASP A 375 17.36 -19.66 13.64
N LYS A 376 18.44 -19.73 14.44
CA LYS A 376 18.85 -20.96 15.14
C LYS A 376 17.85 -21.44 16.20
N ASN A 377 16.90 -20.59 16.58
CA ASN A 377 15.80 -20.91 17.50
C ASN A 377 14.54 -21.36 16.77
N GLY A 378 14.58 -21.42 15.43
CA GLY A 378 13.44 -21.81 14.59
C GLY A 378 12.46 -20.69 14.27
N LYS A 379 12.71 -19.45 14.70
CA LYS A 379 11.89 -18.28 14.36
C LYS A 379 12.05 -17.96 12.88
N LEU A 380 10.94 -17.66 12.21
CA LEU A 380 10.92 -17.26 10.81
C LEU A 380 11.75 -15.99 10.58
N LEU A 381 12.65 -16.04 9.60
CA LEU A 381 13.35 -14.91 9.03
C LEU A 381 12.87 -14.68 7.61
N PHE A 382 12.63 -13.43 7.22
CA PHE A 382 12.36 -13.07 5.84
C PHE A 382 12.90 -11.67 5.55
N GLY A 383 12.98 -11.31 4.28
CA GLY A 383 13.31 -9.95 3.85
C GLY A 383 13.22 -9.83 2.34
N TYR A 384 13.10 -8.59 1.88
CA TYR A 384 13.17 -8.25 0.47
C TYR A 384 14.48 -7.50 0.20
N ALA A 385 15.14 -7.81 -0.90
CA ALA A 385 16.41 -7.21 -1.26
C ALA A 385 16.24 -6.20 -2.39
N ASN A 386 16.90 -5.05 -2.29
CA ASN A 386 17.00 -4.15 -3.44
C ASN A 386 17.92 -4.74 -4.51
N LEU A 387 17.60 -4.43 -5.76
CA LEU A 387 18.40 -4.77 -6.94
C LEU A 387 19.11 -3.50 -7.42
N PRO A 388 20.44 -3.43 -7.44
CA PRO A 388 21.18 -2.20 -7.76
C PRO A 388 20.92 -1.60 -9.14
N TYR A 389 20.36 -2.40 -10.05
CA TYR A 389 20.06 -2.02 -11.42
C TYR A 389 18.58 -1.67 -11.63
N VAL A 390 17.74 -1.69 -10.58
CA VAL A 390 16.32 -1.32 -10.65
C VAL A 390 16.14 0.14 -10.25
N ASP A 391 15.40 0.87 -11.05
CA ASP A 391 14.98 2.24 -10.71
C ASP A 391 13.76 2.20 -9.77
N TYR A 392 13.98 2.60 -8.52
CA TYR A 392 12.95 2.72 -7.49
C TYR A 392 12.35 4.13 -7.37
N LYS A 393 12.80 5.05 -8.22
CA LYS A 393 12.31 6.43 -8.28
C LYS A 393 11.93 6.81 -9.71
N PRO A 394 11.12 6.00 -10.39
CA PRO A 394 10.86 6.24 -11.80
C PRO A 394 10.13 7.55 -12.02
N ALA A 395 10.29 8.10 -13.22
CA ALA A 395 9.37 9.09 -13.75
C ALA A 395 8.00 8.42 -13.99
N LEU A 396 6.93 9.17 -13.76
CA LEU A 396 5.56 8.71 -13.96
C LEU A 396 4.79 9.76 -14.77
N LEU A 397 4.68 9.55 -16.07
CA LEU A 397 3.93 10.44 -16.93
C LEU A 397 2.45 10.07 -16.91
N SER A 398 1.63 11.09 -16.70
CA SER A 398 0.18 10.99 -16.74
C SER A 398 -0.37 12.20 -17.49
N CYS A 399 -1.36 11.98 -18.34
CA CYS A 399 -1.96 13.05 -19.12
C CYS A 399 -3.41 13.30 -18.71
N ARG A 400 -3.96 14.44 -19.14
CA ARG A 400 -5.39 14.70 -19.17
C ARG A 400 -6.01 14.13 -20.44
N ARG A 401 -7.33 14.09 -20.50
CA ARG A 401 -8.04 13.75 -21.74
C ARG A 401 -7.62 14.72 -22.84
N PRO A 402 -7.31 14.22 -24.06
CA PRO A 402 -7.08 15.08 -25.21
C PRO A 402 -8.28 15.99 -25.49
N VAL A 403 -8.02 17.28 -25.69
CA VAL A 403 -9.05 18.31 -25.97
C VAL A 403 -9.07 18.64 -27.44
N TYR A 404 -10.17 18.31 -28.10
CA TYR A 404 -10.37 18.67 -29.51
C TYR A 404 -10.63 20.16 -29.69
N ARG A 405 -9.93 20.78 -30.64
CA ARG A 405 -10.09 22.18 -31.03
C ARG A 405 -10.89 22.25 -32.33
N GLU A 406 -12.18 22.52 -32.22
CA GLU A 406 -13.06 22.65 -33.35
C GLU A 406 -12.55 23.77 -34.29
N GLY A 407 -12.61 23.56 -35.60
CA GLY A 407 -12.16 24.50 -36.64
C GLY A 407 -10.68 24.44 -36.99
N ARG A 408 -9.82 23.80 -36.16
CA ARG A 408 -8.37 23.62 -36.48
C ARG A 408 -7.99 22.19 -36.81
N ASN A 409 -8.88 21.23 -36.58
CA ASN A 409 -8.60 19.78 -36.65
C ASN A 409 -7.34 19.41 -35.85
N GLU A 410 -7.21 19.95 -34.63
CA GLU A 410 -6.11 19.75 -33.72
C GLU A 410 -6.61 19.21 -32.39
N VAL A 411 -5.72 18.51 -31.67
CA VAL A 411 -5.97 18.05 -30.31
C VAL A 411 -4.85 18.56 -29.40
N GLU A 412 -5.22 19.18 -28.32
CA GLU A 412 -4.30 19.56 -27.25
C GLU A 412 -4.24 18.48 -26.17
N LEU A 413 -3.03 18.19 -25.68
CA LEU A 413 -2.75 17.21 -24.65
C LEU A 413 -1.90 17.83 -23.54
N GLU A 414 -2.41 17.88 -22.32
CA GLU A 414 -1.61 18.21 -21.12
C GLU A 414 -1.00 16.93 -20.55
N ILE A 415 0.31 16.94 -20.37
CA ILE A 415 1.09 15.87 -19.75
C ILE A 415 1.73 16.42 -18.48
N GLN A 416 1.83 15.58 -17.43
CA GLN A 416 2.53 15.93 -16.20
C GLN A 416 3.34 14.73 -15.70
N ASN A 417 4.54 15.01 -15.17
CA ASN A 417 5.35 14.00 -14.50
C ASN A 417 5.02 13.93 -13.01
N PHE A 418 4.33 12.89 -12.56
CA PHE A 418 4.06 12.60 -11.15
C PHE A 418 5.13 11.71 -10.50
N GLY A 419 6.17 11.37 -11.25
CA GLY A 419 7.26 10.53 -10.78
C GLY A 419 8.24 11.27 -9.86
N LEU A 420 9.27 10.55 -9.47
CA LEU A 420 10.28 11.00 -8.51
C LEU A 420 11.60 11.42 -9.18
N SER A 421 11.72 11.15 -10.47
CA SER A 421 12.88 11.52 -11.30
C SER A 421 12.45 12.22 -12.60
N VAL A 422 13.43 12.79 -13.30
CA VAL A 422 13.24 13.38 -14.63
C VAL A 422 12.80 12.30 -15.61
N SER A 423 11.83 12.60 -16.48
CA SER A 423 11.22 11.58 -17.35
C SER A 423 12.14 11.02 -18.45
N GLY A 424 13.21 11.69 -18.77
CA GLY A 424 13.91 11.45 -20.03
C GLY A 424 13.07 11.94 -21.23
N GLU A 425 13.64 11.84 -22.42
CA GLU A 425 12.91 12.08 -23.66
C GLU A 425 11.94 10.92 -23.93
N MET A 426 10.73 11.24 -24.37
CA MET A 426 9.67 10.26 -24.62
C MET A 426 8.94 10.56 -25.93
N THR A 427 8.48 9.53 -26.61
CA THR A 427 7.50 9.67 -27.69
C THR A 427 6.11 9.46 -27.11
N VAL A 428 5.20 10.37 -27.43
CA VAL A 428 3.77 10.27 -27.09
C VAL A 428 2.98 10.04 -28.36
N GLU A 429 2.18 8.98 -28.36
CA GLU A 429 1.27 8.62 -29.44
C GLU A 429 -0.17 8.76 -28.96
N ILE A 430 -1.02 9.44 -29.73
CA ILE A 430 -2.46 9.47 -29.49
C ILE A 430 -3.16 8.54 -30.47
N LYS A 431 -4.04 7.68 -29.92
CA LYS A 431 -4.96 6.85 -30.70
C LYS A 431 -6.39 7.28 -30.44
N GLN A 432 -7.20 7.33 -31.48
CA GLN A 432 -8.64 7.59 -31.43
C GLN A 432 -9.37 6.36 -31.95
N ALA A 433 -10.28 5.78 -31.18
CA ALA A 433 -10.97 4.54 -31.51
C ALA A 433 -10.00 3.43 -31.99
N GLY A 434 -8.81 3.34 -31.39
CA GLY A 434 -7.77 2.36 -31.74
C GLY A 434 -6.86 2.74 -32.92
N ALA A 435 -7.20 3.74 -33.70
CA ALA A 435 -6.37 4.21 -34.82
C ALA A 435 -5.33 5.24 -34.33
N GLY A 436 -4.07 5.07 -34.74
CA GLY A 436 -3.02 6.07 -34.52
C GLY A 436 -3.31 7.36 -35.27
N MET A 437 -3.30 8.47 -34.55
CA MET A 437 -3.66 9.78 -35.08
C MET A 437 -2.47 10.72 -35.16
N GLY A 438 -1.45 10.55 -34.36
CA GLY A 438 -0.24 11.37 -34.38
C GLY A 438 0.75 11.01 -33.30
N ARG A 439 2.00 11.41 -33.51
CA ARG A 439 3.12 11.22 -32.56
C ARG A 439 3.82 12.53 -32.28
N HIS A 440 4.32 12.68 -31.06
CA HIS A 440 5.09 13.85 -30.65
C HIS A 440 6.22 13.45 -29.71
N THR A 441 7.38 14.08 -29.84
CA THR A 441 8.46 13.92 -28.87
C THR A 441 8.28 14.92 -27.73
N VAL A 442 8.34 14.43 -26.51
CA VAL A 442 8.29 15.23 -25.27
C VAL A 442 9.69 15.34 -24.72
N LYS A 443 10.14 16.56 -24.48
CA LYS A 443 11.40 16.82 -23.77
C LYS A 443 11.30 16.30 -22.34
N PRO A 444 12.45 16.01 -21.70
CA PRO A 444 12.47 15.59 -20.30
C PRO A 444 11.70 16.55 -19.40
N LEU A 445 10.79 16.01 -18.57
CA LEU A 445 10.00 16.76 -17.58
C LEU A 445 10.53 16.47 -16.18
N GLN A 446 10.77 17.53 -15.41
CA GLN A 446 11.08 17.43 -13.98
C GLN A 446 9.87 16.86 -13.21
N PRO A 447 10.07 16.33 -11.98
CA PRO A 447 8.95 15.98 -11.11
C PRO A 447 7.95 17.12 -10.98
N TYR A 448 6.66 16.82 -11.18
CA TYR A 448 5.51 17.76 -11.21
C TYR A 448 5.49 18.78 -12.35
N GLU A 449 6.48 18.80 -13.21
CA GLU A 449 6.46 19.66 -14.40
C GLU A 449 5.39 19.20 -15.40
N LYS A 450 4.80 20.18 -16.08
CA LYS A 450 3.76 20.01 -17.10
C LYS A 450 4.28 20.39 -18.48
N ALA A 451 3.77 19.70 -19.50
CA ALA A 451 3.91 20.11 -20.90
C ALA A 451 2.56 20.06 -21.59
N SER A 452 2.36 20.97 -22.54
CA SER A 452 1.22 20.98 -23.44
C SER A 452 1.68 20.71 -24.85
N LEU A 453 1.05 19.76 -25.51
CA LEU A 453 1.35 19.35 -26.89
C LEU A 453 0.14 19.56 -27.76
N THR A 454 0.37 19.96 -29.02
CA THR A 454 -0.68 20.06 -30.04
C THR A 454 -0.43 19.00 -31.10
N PHE A 455 -1.44 18.19 -31.39
CA PHE A 455 -1.40 17.15 -32.42
C PHE A 455 -2.30 17.54 -33.59
N THR A 456 -1.71 17.57 -34.79
CA THR A 456 -2.45 17.58 -36.04
C THR A 456 -2.54 16.15 -36.54
N PRO A 457 -3.70 15.66 -36.99
CA PRO A 457 -3.82 14.26 -37.38
C PRO A 457 -3.02 13.95 -38.64
N GLU A 458 -2.27 12.86 -38.61
CA GLU A 458 -1.57 12.35 -39.79
C GLU A 458 -2.57 11.83 -40.84
N LYS A 459 -3.70 11.31 -40.39
CA LYS A 459 -4.81 10.81 -41.21
C LYS A 459 -6.15 11.04 -40.53
N GLY A 460 -7.18 11.33 -41.32
CA GLY A 460 -8.54 11.46 -40.79
C GLY A 460 -8.82 12.79 -40.09
N LYS A 461 -9.80 12.78 -39.21
CA LYS A 461 -10.23 13.94 -38.41
C LYS A 461 -10.35 13.57 -36.93
N TRP A 462 -9.98 14.49 -36.07
CA TRP A 462 -10.25 14.39 -34.67
C TRP A 462 -11.74 14.55 -34.37
N THR A 463 -12.20 13.96 -33.27
CA THR A 463 -13.55 14.16 -32.74
C THR A 463 -13.54 14.06 -31.21
N ASP A 464 -14.36 14.88 -30.56
CA ASP A 464 -14.59 14.82 -29.13
C ASP A 464 -15.44 13.62 -28.70
N LYS A 465 -16.07 12.95 -29.67
CA LYS A 465 -16.98 11.81 -29.48
C LYS A 465 -16.33 10.45 -29.71
N ALA A 466 -15.05 10.30 -29.41
CA ALA A 466 -14.36 9.03 -29.53
C ALA A 466 -13.58 8.68 -28.25
N ASP A 467 -13.32 7.40 -28.08
CA ASP A 467 -12.37 6.94 -27.07
C ASP A 467 -10.95 7.34 -27.46
N TYR A 468 -10.20 7.83 -26.50
CA TYR A 468 -8.80 8.16 -26.68
C TYR A 468 -7.91 7.23 -25.86
N GLN A 469 -6.78 6.87 -26.44
CA GLN A 469 -5.68 6.22 -25.76
C GLN A 469 -4.40 7.05 -26.00
N VAL A 470 -3.71 7.39 -24.94
CA VAL A 470 -2.42 8.07 -25.00
C VAL A 470 -1.35 7.08 -24.54
N VAL A 471 -0.39 6.81 -25.42
CA VAL A 471 0.67 5.83 -25.20
C VAL A 471 2.00 6.58 -25.09
N PHE A 472 2.73 6.33 -24.02
CA PHE A 472 4.07 6.85 -23.78
C PHE A 472 5.10 5.77 -24.12
N LEU A 473 6.04 6.11 -24.99
CA LEU A 473 7.09 5.19 -25.44
C LEU A 473 8.48 5.75 -25.11
N ARG A 474 9.35 4.88 -24.61
CA ARG A 474 10.79 5.15 -24.46
C ARG A 474 11.54 4.11 -25.27
N ASP A 475 12.42 4.54 -26.18
CA ASP A 475 13.19 3.65 -27.06
C ASP A 475 12.31 2.64 -27.83
N GLY A 476 11.09 3.09 -28.23
CA GLY A 476 10.10 2.29 -28.93
C GLY A 476 9.30 1.32 -28.06
N GLN A 477 9.58 1.22 -26.77
CA GLN A 477 8.84 0.38 -25.83
C GLN A 477 7.78 1.19 -25.08
N ILE A 478 6.59 0.61 -24.93
CA ILE A 478 5.50 1.22 -24.16
C ILE A 478 5.90 1.20 -22.69
N VAL A 479 5.92 2.38 -22.07
CA VAL A 479 6.20 2.55 -20.65
C VAL A 479 4.96 2.91 -19.84
N GLU A 480 3.96 3.55 -20.48
CA GLU A 480 2.71 3.93 -19.84
C GLU A 480 1.59 4.07 -20.88
N THR A 481 0.34 3.87 -20.45
CA THR A 481 -0.85 4.04 -21.30
C THR A 481 -1.98 4.63 -20.46
N ASN A 482 -2.54 5.76 -20.92
CA ASN A 482 -3.72 6.37 -20.33
C ASN A 482 -4.92 6.25 -21.26
N ASN A 483 -6.07 5.84 -20.73
CA ASN A 483 -7.28 5.59 -21.49
C ASN A 483 -8.40 6.54 -21.07
N PHE A 484 -9.11 7.10 -22.05
CA PHE A 484 -10.21 8.04 -21.85
C PHE A 484 -11.40 7.59 -22.72
N ASN A 485 -12.40 6.98 -22.09
CA ASN A 485 -13.58 6.49 -22.77
C ASN A 485 -14.71 7.52 -22.69
N ILE A 486 -15.48 7.64 -23.77
CA ILE A 486 -16.66 8.55 -23.81
C ILE A 486 -17.83 7.98 -23.03
N SER A 487 -17.99 6.67 -23.11
CA SER A 487 -19.12 5.97 -22.54
C SER A 487 -18.69 5.19 -21.30
N LYS A 488 -19.03 5.73 -20.15
CA LYS A 488 -19.58 4.87 -19.06
C LYS A 488 -19.86 5.67 -17.82
#